data_cf7f066f9da0b20a5308c183dc3b777c
#
_entry.id   cf7f066f9da0b20a5308c183dc3b777c
#
_cell.length_a   1.000
_cell.length_b   1.000
_cell.length_c   1.000
_cell.angle_alpha   90.00
_cell.angle_beta   90.00
_cell.angle_gamma   90.00
#
_symmetry.space_group_name_H-M   'P 1'
#
loop_
_entity.id
_entity.type
_entity.pdbx_description
1 polymer ?
#
loop_
_entity_poly.entity_id
_entity_poly.type
_entity_poly.pdbx_seq_one_letter_code
_entity_poly.pdbx_strand_id
1 'polypeptide(L)' 'MKINLYVTYYELLHLQASVPINNRMFWVLDEILSTIEEEIDKEVLKND' A
#
# COMPACT_ATOMS: atom_id res chain seq x y z
N MET A 1 16.73 -1.23 10.09
CA MET A 1 15.64 -2.14 9.75
C MET A 1 15.22 -1.93 8.30
N LYS A 2 15.14 -3.00 7.55
CA LYS A 2 14.68 -2.93 6.16
C LYS A 2 13.18 -3.12 6.08
N ILE A 3 12.51 -2.24 5.36
CA ILE A 3 11.08 -2.36 5.14
C ILE A 3 10.87 -3.03 3.79
N ASN A 4 10.09 -4.09 3.79
CA ASN A 4 9.72 -4.76 2.56
C ASN A 4 8.42 -4.14 2.04
N LEU A 5 8.50 -3.45 0.91
CA LEU A 5 7.36 -2.74 0.35
C LEU A 5 6.20 -3.67 -0.01
N TYR A 6 6.52 -4.87 -0.50
CA TYR A 6 5.48 -5.83 -0.86
C TYR A 6 4.72 -6.32 0.35
N VAL A 7 5.44 -6.67 1.41
CA VAL A 7 4.81 -7.13 2.65
C VAL A 7 3.98 -6.00 3.27
N THR A 8 4.52 -4.80 3.29
CA THR A 8 3.81 -3.64 3.83
C THR A 8 2.52 -3.38 3.04
N TYR A 9 2.61 -3.47 1.72
CA TYR A 9 1.47 -3.27 0.85
C TYR A 9 0.36 -4.28 1.17
N TYR A 10 0.71 -5.56 1.26
CA TYR A 10 -0.28 -6.60 1.52
C TYR A 10 -0.89 -6.49 2.91
N GLU A 11 -0.10 -6.12 3.90
CA GLU A 11 -0.62 -5.92 5.26
C GLU A 11 -1.61 -4.77 5.32
N LEU A 12 -1.29 -3.66 4.66
CA LEU A 12 -2.19 -2.52 4.61
C LEU A 12 -3.46 -2.85 3.82
N LEU A 13 -3.32 -3.61 2.76
CA LEU A 13 -4.47 -4.04 1.97
C LEU A 13 -5.42 -4.90 2.81
N HIS A 14 -4.86 -5.80 3.61
CA HIS A 14 -5.63 -6.62 4.56
C HIS A 14 -6.36 -5.75 5.57
N LEU A 15 -5.67 -4.76 6.10
CA LEU A 15 -6.26 -3.84 7.06
C LEU A 15 -7.41 -3.05 6.43
N GLN A 16 -7.20 -2.56 5.22
CA GLN A 16 -8.23 -1.82 4.49
C GLN A 16 -9.47 -2.67 4.27
N ALA A 17 -9.29 -3.97 4.01
CA ALA A 17 -10.41 -4.87 3.77
C ALA A 17 -11.34 -5.00 4.98
N SER A 18 -10.84 -4.72 6.19
CA SER A 18 -11.66 -4.74 7.40
C SER A 18 -12.31 -3.40 7.72
N VAL A 19 -12.02 -2.36 6.96
CA VAL A 19 -12.54 -1.02 7.20
C VAL A 19 -13.70 -0.75 6.25
N PRO A 20 -14.84 -0.28 6.76
CA PRO A 20 -15.98 0.06 5.89
C PRO A 20 -15.65 1.16 4.91
N ILE A 21 -16.19 1.07 3.69
CA ILE A 21 -15.92 2.04 2.64
C ILE A 21 -16.41 3.44 2.99
N ASN A 22 -17.39 3.56 3.88
CA ASN A 22 -17.89 4.86 4.32
C ASN A 22 -17.09 5.43 5.49
N ASN A 23 -16.04 4.76 5.91
CA ASN A 23 -15.17 5.22 6.97
C ASN A 23 -13.99 5.97 6.34
N ARG A 24 -13.68 7.14 6.88
CA ARG A 24 -12.57 7.94 6.37
C ARG A 24 -11.25 7.17 6.33
N MET A 25 -11.03 6.29 7.30
CA MET A 25 -9.80 5.50 7.37
C MET A 25 -9.59 4.63 6.14
N PHE A 26 -10.67 4.15 5.54
CA PHE A 26 -10.58 3.39 4.30
C PHE A 26 -9.84 4.18 3.23
N TRP A 27 -10.20 5.45 3.08
CA TRP A 27 -9.62 6.30 2.03
C TRP A 27 -8.21 6.76 2.38
N VAL A 28 -7.90 6.91 3.66
CA VAL A 28 -6.53 7.19 4.09
C VAL A 28 -5.62 6.02 3.74
N LEU A 29 -6.08 4.81 4.01
CA LEU A 29 -5.33 3.60 3.67
C LEU A 29 -5.19 3.45 2.15
N ASP A 30 -6.24 3.78 1.42
CA ASP A 30 -6.20 3.72 -0.04
C ASP A 30 -5.11 4.62 -0.61
N GLU A 31 -4.98 5.81 -0.07
CA GLU A 31 -3.96 6.75 -0.50
C GLU A 31 -2.56 6.26 -0.19
N ILE A 32 -2.37 5.69 0.99
CA ILE A 32 -1.09 5.11 1.38
C ILE A 32 -0.74 3.94 0.47
N LEU A 33 -1.71 3.09 0.17
CA LEU A 33 -1.51 1.96 -0.73
C LEU A 33 -1.10 2.42 -2.12
N SER A 34 -1.72 3.48 -2.62
CA SER A 34 -1.36 4.05 -3.93
C SER A 34 0.09 4.53 -3.95
N THR A 35 0.52 5.18 -2.88
CA THR A 35 1.89 5.67 -2.77
C THR A 35 2.89 4.50 -2.77
N ILE A 36 2.58 3.45 -2.02
CA ILE A 36 3.45 2.27 -1.96
C ILE A 36 3.50 1.60 -3.32
N GLU A 37 2.37 1.52 -4.01
CA GLU A 37 2.30 0.93 -5.34
C GLU A 37 3.19 1.69 -6.33
N GLU A 38 3.20 3.00 -6.26
CA GLU A 38 4.09 3.81 -7.08
C GLU A 38 5.56 3.51 -6.80
N GLU A 39 5.90 3.34 -5.53
CA GLU A 39 7.28 3.02 -5.15
C GLU A 39 7.69 1.64 -5.64
N ILE A 40 6.78 0.68 -5.58
CA ILE A 40 7.04 -0.66 -6.11
C ILE A 40 7.27 -0.59 -7.62
N ASP A 41 6.45 0.16 -8.33
CA ASP A 41 6.59 0.32 -9.77
C ASP A 41 7.93 0.92 -10.15
N LYS A 42 8.39 1.91 -9.39
CA LYS A 42 9.69 2.52 -9.62
C LYS A 42 10.82 1.52 -9.47
N GLU A 43 10.73 0.65 -8.47
CA GLU A 43 11.74 -0.38 -8.25
C GLU A 43 11.78 -1.37 -9.39
N VAL A 44 10.62 -1.79 -9.87
CA VAL A 44 10.52 -2.72 -10.98
C VAL A 44 11.11 -2.12 -12.25
N LEU A 45 10.75 -0.87 -12.56
CA LEU A 45 11.24 -0.19 -13.76
C LEU A 45 12.75 0.08 -13.69
N LYS A 46 13.24 0.30 -12.49
CA LYS A 46 14.66 0.62 -12.29
C LYS A 46 15.58 -0.57 -12.56
N ASN A 47 15.07 -1.76 -12.44
CA ASN A 47 15.85 -2.98 -12.60
C ASN A 47 15.94 -3.48 -14.05
N ASP A 48 15.39 -2.76 -14.96
CA ASP A 48 15.43 -3.11 -16.39
C ASP A 48 16.71 -2.62 -17.11
#